data_f81e8c76035102117baa9929ce8fbf3a
#
_entry.id   f81e8c76035102117baa9929ce8fbf3a
#
_cell.length_a   1.000
_cell.length_b   1.000
_cell.length_c   1.000
_cell.angle_alpha   90.00
_cell.angle_beta   90.00
_cell.angle_gamma   90.00
#
_symmetry.space_group_name_H-M   'P 1'
#
loop_
_entity.id
_entity.type
_entity.pdbx_description
1 polymer ?
#
loop_
_entity_poly.entity_id
_entity_poly.type
_entity_poly.pdbx_seq_one_letter_code
_entity_poly.pdbx_strand_id
1 'polypeptide(L)'
;MPLSPEVPDSAEAAGPTPLAYPFEQPPGLAQCPMYAHLREEDPAAQVRMPSGDRAFLLTRYEDVRTALSDPRFSRAATLEPGAPRLAAAPQNFKSLLNMDPPEHTRVRKLVSREFTARRVAALRPRIQEHTDALLDAMAELEQPVDLVPALAFQLPVTVICELLGVPFEDRDDFAAWSRVFLATTSVSKEEMLASQIALRTYLAELVAAKRENPGDDLLSALVSIHDEDGDRLQEEELIFLGISLLVAGHETTVNQIANSVVALLTHPEQLERLRKDPDLINSAVEELLRLHPPGNEALLRITLEDVELGGVTIPKGSAVLPSLSAANRDVRQYENPDSIDFDRPANPHFAFSHGTHYCIGSGLARAELQIAIGSLIERFPTLRLAVAEDELRRPEGMLVHGIASLPVTW
;
A
#
# COMPACT_ATOMS: atom_id res chain seq x y z
N MET A 1 44.31 -8.13 36.73
CA MET A 1 43.16 -7.80 35.88
C MET A 1 41.90 -8.40 36.51
N PRO A 2 40.99 -7.64 37.02
CA PRO A 2 39.73 -8.18 37.54
C PRO A 2 38.74 -8.35 36.37
N LEU A 3 38.14 -9.52 36.32
CA LEU A 3 37.04 -9.90 35.45
C LEU A 3 35.83 -9.01 35.75
N SER A 4 35.28 -8.36 34.73
CA SER A 4 33.99 -7.65 34.81
C SER A 4 32.86 -8.65 35.09
N PRO A 5 31.87 -8.34 35.93
CA PRO A 5 30.77 -9.23 36.16
C PRO A 5 29.87 -9.25 34.92
N GLU A 6 29.55 -10.46 34.45
CA GLU A 6 28.47 -10.69 33.49
C GLU A 6 27.16 -10.14 34.09
N VAL A 7 26.49 -9.23 33.35
CA VAL A 7 25.16 -8.80 33.66
C VAL A 7 24.25 -10.00 33.38
N PRO A 8 23.46 -10.49 34.34
CA PRO A 8 22.54 -11.59 34.07
C PRO A 8 21.43 -11.10 33.10
N ASP A 9 21.28 -11.90 32.05
CA ASP A 9 20.14 -11.84 31.11
C ASP A 9 18.83 -11.71 31.89
N SER A 10 18.16 -10.57 31.72
CA SER A 10 16.90 -10.29 32.42
C SER A 10 15.90 -11.37 32.06
N ALA A 11 15.48 -12.16 33.03
CA ALA A 11 14.46 -13.19 32.93
C ALA A 11 13.26 -12.65 32.14
N GLU A 12 13.07 -13.15 30.90
CA GLU A 12 11.86 -12.98 30.12
C GLU A 12 10.69 -13.52 30.97
N ALA A 13 9.79 -12.63 31.38
CA ALA A 13 8.50 -13.03 31.93
C ALA A 13 7.84 -13.97 30.91
N ALA A 14 7.46 -15.19 31.36
CA ALA A 14 6.88 -16.23 30.53
C ALA A 14 5.48 -15.83 30.04
N GLY A 15 5.43 -14.95 29.04
CA GLY A 15 4.24 -14.66 28.24
C GLY A 15 4.07 -15.72 27.13
N PRO A 16 2.92 -15.79 26.48
CA PRO A 16 2.70 -16.72 25.38
C PRO A 16 3.76 -16.51 24.30
N THR A 17 4.24 -17.62 23.71
CA THR A 17 5.24 -17.58 22.63
C THR A 17 4.69 -16.78 21.46
N PRO A 18 5.38 -15.74 20.97
CA PRO A 18 4.91 -14.95 19.83
C PRO A 18 4.72 -15.80 18.57
N LEU A 19 3.62 -15.58 17.86
CA LEU A 19 3.33 -16.26 16.61
C LEU A 19 4.31 -15.82 15.52
N ALA A 20 4.74 -16.75 14.67
CA ALA A 20 5.54 -16.39 13.51
C ALA A 20 4.72 -15.52 12.54
N TYR A 21 5.32 -14.46 12.02
CA TYR A 21 4.70 -13.50 11.11
C TYR A 21 5.64 -13.19 9.92
N PRO A 22 5.17 -12.96 8.70
CA PRO A 22 3.76 -12.98 8.27
C PRO A 22 3.15 -14.40 8.28
N PHE A 23 1.81 -14.47 8.38
CA PHE A 23 1.11 -15.74 8.24
C PHE A 23 1.12 -16.22 6.80
N GLU A 24 1.21 -17.53 6.60
CA GLU A 24 1.09 -18.15 5.28
C GLU A 24 -0.27 -17.80 4.66
N GLN A 25 -0.23 -17.27 3.44
CA GLN A 25 -1.44 -16.87 2.74
C GLN A 25 -1.95 -18.02 1.87
N PRO A 26 -3.26 -18.31 1.90
CA PRO A 26 -3.86 -19.25 0.96
C PRO A 26 -3.68 -18.77 -0.49
N PRO A 27 -3.78 -19.71 -1.47
CA PRO A 27 -3.85 -19.32 -2.88
C PRO A 27 -5.03 -18.39 -3.20
N GLY A 28 -4.96 -17.69 -4.31
CA GLY A 28 -5.98 -16.76 -4.75
C GLY A 28 -6.13 -15.56 -3.83
N LEU A 29 -7.37 -15.12 -3.57
CA LEU A 29 -7.67 -13.95 -2.74
C LEU A 29 -8.13 -14.30 -1.32
N ALA A 30 -8.16 -15.56 -0.94
CA ALA A 30 -8.57 -15.97 0.40
C ALA A 30 -7.69 -15.33 1.49
N GLN A 31 -8.31 -14.88 2.58
CA GLN A 31 -7.57 -14.40 3.75
C GLN A 31 -7.13 -15.59 4.60
N CYS A 32 -5.93 -15.51 5.17
CA CYS A 32 -5.46 -16.50 6.13
C CYS A 32 -6.45 -16.61 7.33
N PRO A 33 -6.93 -17.82 7.66
CA PRO A 33 -7.91 -18.03 8.76
C PRO A 33 -7.41 -17.55 10.12
N MET A 34 -6.09 -17.43 10.31
CA MET A 34 -5.47 -16.92 11.53
C MET A 34 -5.98 -15.52 11.89
N TYR A 35 -6.21 -14.65 10.89
CA TYR A 35 -6.73 -13.30 11.17
C TYR A 35 -8.12 -13.31 11.79
N ALA A 36 -9.01 -14.19 11.32
CA ALA A 36 -10.34 -14.36 11.90
C ALA A 36 -10.27 -14.95 13.32
N HIS A 37 -9.42 -15.96 13.54
CA HIS A 37 -9.18 -16.54 14.85
C HIS A 37 -8.66 -15.49 15.85
N LEU A 38 -7.62 -14.75 15.50
CA LEU A 38 -7.04 -13.73 16.37
C LEU A 38 -8.02 -12.59 16.67
N ARG A 39 -8.84 -12.19 15.71
CA ARG A 39 -9.85 -11.14 15.92
C ARG A 39 -10.85 -11.50 17.01
N GLU A 40 -11.17 -12.80 17.17
CA GLU A 40 -12.09 -13.27 18.21
C GLU A 40 -11.37 -13.54 19.53
N GLU A 41 -10.26 -14.26 19.51
CA GLU A 41 -9.64 -14.84 20.70
C GLU A 41 -8.49 -14.00 21.30
N ASP A 42 -7.68 -13.35 20.42
CA ASP A 42 -6.52 -12.55 20.85
C ASP A 42 -6.32 -11.35 19.92
N PRO A 43 -7.15 -10.29 20.03
CA PRO A 43 -7.19 -9.20 19.05
C PRO A 43 -5.96 -8.30 19.05
N ALA A 44 -5.06 -8.45 20.01
CA ALA A 44 -3.78 -7.77 20.12
C ALA A 44 -2.61 -8.77 20.30
N ALA A 45 -2.65 -9.83 19.51
CA ALA A 45 -1.69 -10.93 19.58
C ALA A 45 -0.24 -10.50 19.41
N GLN A 46 0.68 -11.08 20.18
CA GLN A 46 2.10 -10.89 19.96
C GLN A 46 2.59 -11.74 18.79
N VAL A 47 3.26 -11.09 17.84
CA VAL A 47 3.88 -11.72 16.68
C VAL A 47 5.38 -11.46 16.64
N ARG A 48 6.12 -12.37 16.01
CA ARG A 48 7.54 -12.22 15.71
C ARG A 48 7.71 -11.89 14.23
N MET A 49 8.20 -10.69 13.97
CA MET A 49 8.43 -10.15 12.62
C MET A 49 9.66 -10.78 11.95
N PRO A 50 9.84 -10.65 10.61
CA PRO A 50 10.99 -11.15 9.87
C PRO A 50 12.34 -10.61 10.35
N SER A 51 12.39 -9.43 10.95
CA SER A 51 13.58 -8.87 11.61
C SER A 51 14.02 -9.68 12.85
N GLY A 52 13.12 -10.49 13.44
CA GLY A 52 13.25 -11.11 14.74
C GLY A 52 12.58 -10.32 15.87
N ASP A 53 12.25 -9.06 15.65
CA ASP A 53 11.59 -8.20 16.62
C ASP A 53 10.13 -8.63 16.87
N ARG A 54 9.60 -8.23 18.04
CA ARG A 54 8.18 -8.50 18.40
C ARG A 54 7.31 -7.31 18.07
N ALA A 55 6.04 -7.58 17.75
CA ALA A 55 5.00 -6.57 17.59
C ALA A 55 3.67 -7.07 18.14
N PHE A 56 2.76 -6.14 18.46
CA PHE A 56 1.35 -6.41 18.70
C PHE A 56 0.58 -6.28 17.38
N LEU A 57 -0.01 -7.36 16.90
CA LEU A 57 -0.86 -7.38 15.71
C LEU A 57 -2.30 -7.07 16.14
N LEU A 58 -2.84 -5.94 15.70
CA LEU A 58 -4.22 -5.53 15.99
C LEU A 58 -5.15 -5.98 14.86
N THR A 59 -6.24 -6.66 15.22
CA THR A 59 -7.14 -7.30 14.24
C THR A 59 -8.59 -6.80 14.29
N ARG A 60 -9.04 -6.16 15.40
CA ARG A 60 -10.39 -5.56 15.52
C ARG A 60 -10.45 -4.17 14.91
N TYR A 61 -11.60 -3.84 14.33
CA TYR A 61 -11.83 -2.57 13.65
C TYR A 61 -11.53 -1.35 14.54
N GLU A 62 -12.10 -1.29 15.74
CA GLU A 62 -11.94 -0.15 16.65
C GLU A 62 -10.50 -0.01 17.17
N ASP A 63 -9.81 -1.13 17.44
CA ASP A 63 -8.41 -1.11 17.87
C ASP A 63 -7.49 -0.60 16.74
N VAL A 64 -7.72 -1.07 15.52
CA VAL A 64 -7.01 -0.58 14.32
C VAL A 64 -7.28 0.90 14.09
N ARG A 65 -8.54 1.34 14.20
CA ARG A 65 -8.92 2.75 14.06
C ARG A 65 -8.20 3.61 15.08
N THR A 66 -8.16 3.17 16.33
CA THR A 66 -7.45 3.86 17.41
C THR A 66 -5.96 3.97 17.12
N ALA A 67 -5.29 2.85 16.81
CA ALA A 67 -3.86 2.86 16.51
C ALA A 67 -3.49 3.72 15.28
N LEU A 68 -4.42 3.90 14.33
CA LEU A 68 -4.21 4.72 13.14
C LEU A 68 -4.39 6.23 13.38
N SER A 69 -5.14 6.64 14.42
CA SER A 69 -5.51 8.06 14.67
C SER A 69 -4.94 8.66 15.94
N ASP A 70 -4.61 7.84 16.94
CA ASP A 70 -4.11 8.30 18.23
C ASP A 70 -2.61 8.68 18.14
N PRO A 71 -2.21 9.91 18.54
CA PRO A 71 -0.82 10.37 18.45
C PRO A 71 0.16 9.60 19.35
N ARG A 72 -0.32 8.77 20.27
CA ARG A 72 0.52 7.89 21.07
C ARG A 72 1.14 6.75 20.25
N PHE A 73 0.67 6.49 19.04
CA PHE A 73 1.21 5.52 18.09
C PHE A 73 2.02 6.23 17.00
N SER A 74 3.30 6.44 17.28
CA SER A 74 4.22 7.23 16.47
C SER A 74 4.73 6.48 15.24
N ARG A 75 4.83 7.18 14.13
CA ARG A 75 5.59 6.76 12.94
C ARG A 75 7.04 7.21 13.02
N ALA A 76 7.30 8.40 13.55
CA ALA A 76 8.66 8.93 13.66
C ALA A 76 9.55 8.08 14.56
N ALA A 77 9.00 7.53 15.64
CA ALA A 77 9.73 6.67 16.56
C ALA A 77 10.23 5.36 15.91
N THR A 78 9.75 4.98 14.73
CA THR A 78 10.30 3.82 13.98
C THR A 78 11.71 4.08 13.42
N LEU A 79 12.15 5.32 13.37
CA LEU A 79 13.50 5.72 12.93
C LEU A 79 14.51 5.79 14.09
N GLU A 80 14.06 5.71 15.33
CA GLU A 80 14.93 5.78 16.51
C GLU A 80 15.89 4.58 16.55
N PRO A 81 17.13 4.78 17.01
CA PRO A 81 18.09 3.69 17.19
C PRO A 81 17.54 2.58 18.11
N GLY A 82 17.54 1.34 17.64
CA GLY A 82 17.01 0.19 18.39
C GLY A 82 15.51 0.01 18.35
N ALA A 83 14.75 0.85 17.61
CA ALA A 83 13.32 0.64 17.40
C ALA A 83 13.05 -0.69 16.69
N PRO A 84 12.00 -1.43 17.08
CA PRO A 84 11.58 -2.65 16.40
C PRO A 84 11.26 -2.39 14.92
N ARG A 85 11.59 -3.36 14.05
CA ARG A 85 11.45 -3.25 12.59
C ARG A 85 10.67 -4.41 12.00
N LEU A 86 9.92 -4.15 10.95
CA LEU A 86 9.23 -5.21 10.22
C LEU A 86 10.21 -6.10 9.44
N ALA A 87 11.12 -5.47 8.68
CA ALA A 87 12.12 -6.15 7.87
C ALA A 87 13.52 -6.01 8.47
N ALA A 88 14.43 -6.96 8.14
CA ALA A 88 15.80 -6.93 8.62
C ALA A 88 16.63 -5.76 8.07
N ALA A 89 16.28 -5.25 6.88
CA ALA A 89 16.96 -4.10 6.29
C ALA A 89 16.45 -2.78 6.92
N PRO A 90 17.35 -1.88 7.33
CA PRO A 90 16.96 -0.60 7.90
C PRO A 90 16.38 0.33 6.82
N GLN A 91 15.28 0.99 7.14
CA GLN A 91 14.81 2.16 6.39
C GLN A 91 15.36 3.40 7.11
N ASN A 92 16.46 3.94 6.63
CA ASN A 92 17.19 5.02 7.32
C ASN A 92 16.93 6.40 6.68
N PHE A 93 15.84 6.59 5.99
CA PHE A 93 15.50 7.88 5.38
C PHE A 93 14.20 8.42 5.93
N LYS A 94 14.17 9.73 6.14
CA LYS A 94 13.00 10.45 6.61
C LYS A 94 12.09 10.77 5.44
N SER A 95 10.85 10.33 5.52
CA SER A 95 9.84 10.52 4.48
C SER A 95 8.48 10.86 5.10
N LEU A 96 7.53 11.32 4.29
CA LEU A 96 6.17 11.60 4.76
C LEU A 96 5.52 10.40 5.47
N LEU A 97 5.94 9.16 5.14
CA LEU A 97 5.40 7.93 5.72
C LEU A 97 5.88 7.65 7.15
N ASN A 98 6.99 8.27 7.58
CA ASN A 98 7.58 8.07 8.90
C ASN A 98 7.84 9.40 9.65
N MET A 99 7.00 10.40 9.40
CA MET A 99 6.91 11.64 10.15
C MET A 99 5.68 11.65 11.03
N ASP A 100 5.73 12.40 12.13
CA ASP A 100 4.56 12.74 12.95
C ASP A 100 4.27 14.26 12.87
N PRO A 101 3.06 14.71 13.21
CA PRO A 101 2.79 16.13 13.41
C PRO A 101 3.72 16.76 14.48
N PRO A 102 4.17 18.00 14.31
CA PRO A 102 3.75 18.97 13.29
C PRO A 102 4.47 18.85 11.95
N GLU A 103 5.61 18.14 11.88
CA GLU A 103 6.44 18.04 10.69
C GLU A 103 5.72 17.37 9.53
N HIS A 104 5.07 16.22 9.78
CA HIS A 104 4.20 15.56 8.82
C HIS A 104 3.18 16.53 8.22
N THR A 105 2.53 17.35 9.07
CA THR A 105 1.50 18.30 8.63
C THR A 105 2.07 19.34 7.68
N ARG A 106 3.30 19.85 7.96
CA ARG A 106 4.00 20.82 7.12
C ARG A 106 4.24 20.25 5.72
N VAL A 107 4.91 19.10 5.64
CA VAL A 107 5.27 18.48 4.36
C VAL A 107 4.02 18.01 3.60
N ARG A 108 3.07 17.34 4.27
CA ARG A 108 1.83 16.88 3.66
C ARG A 108 1.03 18.00 3.00
N LYS A 109 0.98 19.18 3.61
CA LYS A 109 0.25 20.35 3.08
C LYS A 109 0.79 20.79 1.72
N LEU A 110 2.08 20.63 1.47
CA LEU A 110 2.70 21.03 0.20
C LEU A 110 2.22 20.16 -0.95
N VAL A 111 2.19 18.85 -0.75
CA VAL A 111 1.76 17.88 -1.79
C VAL A 111 0.24 17.75 -1.92
N SER A 112 -0.54 18.00 -0.86
CA SER A 112 -1.99 17.80 -0.89
C SER A 112 -2.71 18.65 -1.95
N ARG A 113 -2.09 19.73 -2.41
CA ARG A 113 -2.64 20.63 -3.44
C ARG A 113 -2.80 19.94 -4.79
N GLU A 114 -1.92 18.97 -5.09
CA GLU A 114 -1.91 18.23 -6.36
C GLU A 114 -2.88 17.03 -6.36
N PHE A 115 -3.31 16.59 -5.17
CA PHE A 115 -4.26 15.48 -5.00
C PHE A 115 -5.68 15.93 -4.64
N THR A 116 -6.03 17.17 -4.96
CA THR A 116 -7.40 17.68 -4.76
C THR A 116 -8.38 17.01 -5.72
N ALA A 117 -9.67 16.93 -5.32
CA ALA A 117 -10.73 16.38 -6.17
C ALA A 117 -10.78 17.05 -7.57
N ARG A 118 -10.50 18.35 -7.65
CA ARG A 118 -10.44 19.08 -8.92
C ARG A 118 -9.30 18.60 -9.83
N ARG A 119 -8.09 18.40 -9.26
CA ARG A 119 -6.92 17.91 -10.02
C ARG A 119 -7.15 16.46 -10.47
N VAL A 120 -7.65 15.62 -9.58
CA VAL A 120 -8.01 14.23 -9.92
C VAL A 120 -9.07 14.17 -11.03
N ALA A 121 -10.11 15.00 -10.95
CA ALA A 121 -11.12 15.08 -12.00
C ALA A 121 -10.53 15.50 -13.36
N ALA A 122 -9.54 16.40 -13.38
CA ALA A 122 -8.84 16.82 -14.60
C ALA A 122 -7.97 15.70 -15.19
N LEU A 123 -7.49 14.75 -14.39
CA LEU A 123 -6.70 13.60 -14.87
C LEU A 123 -7.57 12.48 -15.47
N ARG A 124 -8.85 12.38 -15.10
CA ARG A 124 -9.73 11.27 -15.55
C ARG A 124 -9.76 11.06 -17.07
N PRO A 125 -9.88 12.10 -17.93
CA PRO A 125 -9.83 11.90 -19.38
C PRO A 125 -8.52 11.27 -19.85
N ARG A 126 -7.40 11.66 -19.25
CA ARG A 126 -6.08 11.13 -19.59
C ARG A 126 -5.91 9.69 -19.14
N ILE A 127 -6.40 9.35 -17.93
CA ILE A 127 -6.45 7.97 -17.44
C ILE A 127 -7.30 7.11 -18.38
N GLN A 128 -8.43 7.63 -18.87
CA GLN A 128 -9.27 6.92 -19.83
C GLN A 128 -8.53 6.68 -21.17
N GLU A 129 -7.87 7.69 -21.73
CA GLU A 129 -7.08 7.56 -22.96
C GLU A 129 -6.01 6.47 -22.83
N HIS A 130 -5.26 6.43 -21.72
CA HIS A 130 -4.27 5.39 -21.46
C HIS A 130 -4.91 4.01 -21.31
N THR A 131 -6.04 3.93 -20.59
CA THR A 131 -6.76 2.67 -20.41
C THR A 131 -7.23 2.12 -21.74
N ASP A 132 -7.86 2.96 -22.58
CA ASP A 132 -8.36 2.55 -23.91
C ASP A 132 -7.22 2.06 -24.80
N ALA A 133 -6.10 2.77 -24.83
CA ALA A 133 -4.92 2.36 -25.61
C ALA A 133 -4.34 1.02 -25.14
N LEU A 134 -4.29 0.77 -23.83
CA LEU A 134 -3.83 -0.50 -23.27
C LEU A 134 -4.80 -1.65 -23.57
N LEU A 135 -6.10 -1.41 -23.50
CA LEU A 135 -7.13 -2.42 -23.84
C LEU A 135 -7.15 -2.73 -25.35
N ASP A 136 -6.92 -1.74 -26.21
CA ASP A 136 -6.76 -1.95 -27.65
C ASP A 136 -5.52 -2.79 -27.95
N ALA A 137 -4.38 -2.48 -27.33
CA ALA A 137 -3.17 -3.28 -27.46
C ALA A 137 -3.37 -4.71 -26.94
N MET A 138 -4.06 -4.86 -25.81
CA MET A 138 -4.37 -6.18 -25.21
C MET A 138 -5.24 -7.03 -26.16
N ALA A 139 -6.20 -6.41 -26.87
CA ALA A 139 -7.09 -7.11 -27.81
C ALA A 139 -6.35 -7.77 -28.98
N GLU A 140 -5.16 -7.27 -29.33
CA GLU A 140 -4.32 -7.81 -30.42
C GLU A 140 -3.39 -8.95 -29.95
N LEU A 141 -3.34 -9.25 -28.65
CA LEU A 141 -2.46 -10.30 -28.09
C LEU A 141 -3.07 -11.69 -28.26
N GLU A 142 -2.21 -12.69 -28.39
CA GLU A 142 -2.60 -14.12 -28.38
C GLU A 142 -3.03 -14.53 -26.95
N GLN A 143 -4.22 -15.16 -26.85
CA GLN A 143 -4.76 -15.60 -25.56
C GLN A 143 -4.21 -16.99 -25.15
N PRO A 144 -4.05 -17.28 -23.84
CA PRO A 144 -4.39 -16.41 -22.72
C PRO A 144 -3.41 -15.25 -22.54
N VAL A 145 -3.91 -14.08 -22.13
CA VAL A 145 -3.12 -12.87 -21.86
C VAL A 145 -2.90 -12.72 -20.37
N ASP A 146 -1.69 -12.39 -19.95
CA ASP A 146 -1.43 -11.98 -18.56
C ASP A 146 -1.86 -10.52 -18.36
N LEU A 147 -2.94 -10.32 -17.59
CA LEU A 147 -3.50 -8.98 -17.32
C LEU A 147 -2.55 -8.08 -16.51
N VAL A 148 -1.65 -8.68 -15.70
CA VAL A 148 -0.75 -7.87 -14.87
C VAL A 148 0.17 -7.01 -15.74
N PRO A 149 1.02 -7.55 -16.64
CA PRO A 149 1.84 -6.74 -17.52
C PRO A 149 1.07 -6.01 -18.62
N ALA A 150 -0.11 -6.53 -19.04
CA ALA A 150 -0.85 -5.92 -20.14
C ALA A 150 -1.64 -4.67 -19.75
N LEU A 151 -2.18 -4.60 -18.54
CA LEU A 151 -3.01 -3.51 -18.06
C LEU A 151 -2.63 -3.03 -16.65
N ALA A 152 -2.66 -3.94 -15.66
CA ALA A 152 -2.62 -3.56 -14.25
C ALA A 152 -1.33 -2.83 -13.88
N PHE A 153 -0.20 -3.20 -14.46
CA PHE A 153 1.10 -2.57 -14.25
C PHE A 153 1.24 -1.28 -15.08
N GLN A 154 0.90 -1.32 -16.36
CA GLN A 154 1.17 -0.22 -17.28
C GLN A 154 0.41 1.07 -16.91
N LEU A 155 -0.88 0.94 -16.52
CA LEU A 155 -1.72 2.10 -16.26
C LEU A 155 -1.22 2.93 -15.07
N PRO A 156 -1.07 2.40 -13.85
CA PRO A 156 -0.63 3.19 -12.71
C PRO A 156 0.79 3.75 -12.86
N VAL A 157 1.68 2.99 -13.50
CA VAL A 157 3.04 3.44 -13.80
C VAL A 157 3.01 4.66 -14.72
N THR A 158 2.22 4.62 -15.79
CA THR A 158 2.08 5.75 -16.72
C THR A 158 1.49 6.97 -16.03
N VAL A 159 0.43 6.78 -15.24
CA VAL A 159 -0.26 7.88 -14.54
C VAL A 159 0.66 8.56 -13.52
N ILE A 160 1.41 7.80 -12.71
CA ILE A 160 2.32 8.40 -11.72
C ILE A 160 3.52 9.08 -12.38
N CYS A 161 4.03 8.55 -13.52
CA CYS A 161 5.07 9.20 -14.29
C CYS A 161 4.61 10.56 -14.82
N GLU A 162 3.44 10.63 -15.42
CA GLU A 162 2.87 11.90 -15.91
C GLU A 162 2.67 12.90 -14.77
N LEU A 163 2.11 12.45 -13.64
CA LEU A 163 1.88 13.31 -12.46
C LEU A 163 3.19 13.91 -11.92
N LEU A 164 4.24 13.12 -11.85
CA LEU A 164 5.54 13.52 -11.31
C LEU A 164 6.44 14.18 -12.35
N GLY A 165 6.10 14.07 -13.63
CA GLY A 165 6.93 14.54 -14.74
C GLY A 165 8.17 13.68 -14.98
N VAL A 166 8.08 12.38 -14.70
CA VAL A 166 9.11 11.38 -15.01
C VAL A 166 9.07 11.08 -16.51
N PRO A 167 10.21 11.07 -17.24
CA PRO A 167 10.26 10.64 -18.63
C PRO A 167 9.73 9.22 -18.81
N PHE A 168 8.98 9.02 -19.88
CA PHE A 168 8.32 7.73 -20.13
C PHE A 168 9.32 6.58 -20.34
N GLU A 169 10.46 6.85 -20.94
CA GLU A 169 11.57 5.93 -21.19
C GLU A 169 12.18 5.36 -19.91
N ASP A 170 12.12 6.08 -18.78
CA ASP A 170 12.75 5.69 -17.51
C ASP A 170 11.83 4.81 -16.63
N ARG A 171 10.58 4.62 -17.03
CA ARG A 171 9.54 3.98 -16.20
C ARG A 171 9.88 2.56 -15.78
N ASP A 172 10.52 1.77 -16.62
CA ASP A 172 10.82 0.37 -16.35
C ASP A 172 11.94 0.24 -15.31
N ASP A 173 12.94 1.12 -15.38
CA ASP A 173 14.04 1.16 -14.41
C ASP A 173 13.54 1.54 -13.02
N PHE A 174 12.78 2.64 -12.90
CA PHE A 174 12.29 3.03 -11.59
C PHE A 174 11.27 2.04 -11.02
N ALA A 175 10.45 1.40 -11.86
CA ALA A 175 9.52 0.37 -11.40
C ALA A 175 10.26 -0.85 -10.83
N ALA A 176 11.39 -1.25 -11.45
CA ALA A 176 12.24 -2.29 -10.91
C ALA A 176 12.83 -1.89 -9.54
N TRP A 177 13.35 -0.67 -9.40
CA TRP A 177 13.88 -0.18 -8.12
C TRP A 177 12.81 -0.06 -7.03
N SER A 178 11.61 0.43 -7.36
CA SER A 178 10.52 0.58 -6.38
C SER A 178 9.96 -0.75 -5.90
N ARG A 179 9.92 -1.79 -6.75
CA ARG A 179 9.55 -3.14 -6.32
C ARG A 179 10.50 -3.66 -5.25
N VAL A 180 11.82 -3.49 -5.43
CA VAL A 180 12.82 -3.85 -4.43
C VAL A 180 12.63 -3.07 -3.12
N PHE A 181 12.22 -1.80 -3.21
CA PHE A 181 11.94 -0.96 -2.05
C PHE A 181 10.78 -1.47 -1.16
N LEU A 182 9.81 -2.16 -1.76
CA LEU A 182 8.68 -2.77 -1.06
C LEU A 182 8.93 -4.22 -0.62
N ALA A 183 10.10 -4.77 -0.89
CA ALA A 183 10.48 -6.11 -0.45
C ALA A 183 10.76 -6.14 1.07
N THR A 184 10.32 -7.22 1.72
CA THR A 184 10.58 -7.47 3.16
C THR A 184 11.59 -8.58 3.37
N THR A 185 11.49 -9.66 2.60
CA THR A 185 12.36 -10.85 2.68
C THR A 185 12.76 -11.40 1.31
N SER A 186 12.20 -10.88 0.22
CA SER A 186 12.37 -11.43 -1.15
C SER A 186 13.67 -11.01 -1.84
N VAL A 187 14.43 -10.07 -1.26
CA VAL A 187 15.70 -9.56 -1.81
C VAL A 187 16.80 -9.50 -0.75
N SER A 188 18.05 -9.52 -1.21
CA SER A 188 19.20 -9.34 -0.32
C SER A 188 19.34 -7.89 0.17
N LYS A 189 20.11 -7.68 1.26
CA LYS A 189 20.41 -6.32 1.75
C LYS A 189 21.20 -5.51 0.74
N GLU A 190 22.07 -6.15 0.01
CA GLU A 190 22.90 -5.55 -1.05
C GLU A 190 22.05 -5.04 -2.21
N GLU A 191 21.08 -5.83 -2.68
CA GLU A 191 20.14 -5.44 -3.72
C GLU A 191 19.24 -4.30 -3.26
N MET A 192 18.73 -4.36 -2.00
CA MET A 192 17.93 -3.28 -1.43
C MET A 192 18.71 -1.97 -1.36
N LEU A 193 19.95 -2.00 -0.88
CA LEU A 193 20.80 -0.81 -0.80
C LEU A 193 21.12 -0.24 -2.19
N ALA A 194 21.45 -1.11 -3.15
CA ALA A 194 21.73 -0.70 -4.52
C ALA A 194 20.52 0.01 -5.16
N SER A 195 19.31 -0.55 -4.99
CA SER A 195 18.07 0.06 -5.50
C SER A 195 17.72 1.37 -4.80
N GLN A 196 17.95 1.50 -3.49
CA GLN A 196 17.76 2.76 -2.77
C GLN A 196 18.71 3.85 -3.27
N ILE A 197 19.99 3.51 -3.52
CA ILE A 197 20.97 4.45 -4.07
C ILE A 197 20.57 4.85 -5.50
N ALA A 198 20.22 3.90 -6.35
CA ALA A 198 19.82 4.16 -7.73
C ALA A 198 18.61 5.09 -7.79
N LEU A 199 17.55 4.79 -7.02
CA LEU A 199 16.33 5.59 -6.99
C LEU A 199 16.60 7.01 -6.44
N ARG A 200 17.44 7.14 -5.39
CA ARG A 200 17.83 8.46 -4.85
C ARG A 200 18.63 9.27 -5.87
N THR A 201 19.61 8.65 -6.54
CA THR A 201 20.42 9.30 -7.57
C THR A 201 19.55 9.79 -8.72
N TYR A 202 18.69 8.90 -9.23
CA TYR A 202 17.76 9.24 -10.30
C TYR A 202 16.85 10.42 -9.94
N LEU A 203 16.23 10.40 -8.74
CA LEU A 203 15.38 11.50 -8.31
C LEU A 203 16.15 12.81 -8.11
N ALA A 204 17.39 12.76 -7.62
CA ALA A 204 18.23 13.95 -7.49
C ALA A 204 18.56 14.56 -8.86
N GLU A 205 18.89 13.73 -9.86
CA GLU A 205 19.12 14.17 -11.24
C GLU A 205 17.85 14.73 -11.88
N LEU A 206 16.70 14.08 -11.67
CA LEU A 206 15.41 14.56 -12.17
C LEU A 206 15.01 15.90 -11.54
N VAL A 207 15.20 16.08 -10.23
CA VAL A 207 14.97 17.36 -9.52
C VAL A 207 15.87 18.47 -10.12
N ALA A 208 17.15 18.17 -10.36
CA ALA A 208 18.06 19.12 -11.00
C ALA A 208 17.60 19.50 -12.43
N ALA A 209 17.16 18.51 -13.22
CA ALA A 209 16.63 18.77 -14.57
C ALA A 209 15.34 19.61 -14.54
N LYS A 210 14.44 19.38 -13.57
CA LYS A 210 13.21 20.17 -13.37
C LYS A 210 13.49 21.60 -12.92
N ARG A 211 14.61 21.83 -12.21
CA ARG A 211 15.05 23.19 -11.83
C ARG A 211 15.48 23.99 -13.04
N GLU A 212 16.15 23.35 -14.01
CA GLU A 212 16.58 24.00 -15.27
C GLU A 212 15.40 24.14 -16.24
N ASN A 213 14.54 23.14 -16.35
CA ASN A 213 13.44 23.07 -17.31
C ASN A 213 12.13 22.66 -16.61
N PRO A 214 11.45 23.58 -15.90
CA PRO A 214 10.22 23.27 -15.16
C PRO A 214 9.08 22.93 -16.13
N GLY A 215 8.32 21.88 -15.78
CA GLY A 215 7.10 21.45 -16.45
C GLY A 215 5.84 21.76 -15.66
N ASP A 216 4.67 21.37 -16.20
CA ASP A 216 3.39 21.39 -15.47
C ASP A 216 3.19 20.06 -14.75
N ASP A 217 4.09 19.75 -13.81
CA ASP A 217 4.13 18.50 -13.05
C ASP A 217 4.42 18.76 -11.55
N LEU A 218 4.16 17.75 -10.73
CA LEU A 218 4.29 17.85 -9.28
C LEU A 218 5.74 18.11 -8.84
N LEU A 219 6.74 17.47 -9.45
CA LEU A 219 8.13 17.71 -9.06
C LEU A 219 8.57 19.13 -9.38
N SER A 220 8.19 19.67 -10.53
CA SER A 220 8.44 21.08 -10.88
C SER A 220 7.81 22.05 -9.88
N ALA A 221 6.57 21.77 -9.45
CA ALA A 221 5.90 22.58 -8.42
C ALA A 221 6.61 22.51 -7.07
N LEU A 222 7.09 21.33 -6.66
CA LEU A 222 7.83 21.15 -5.40
C LEU A 222 9.22 21.79 -5.45
N VAL A 223 9.92 21.73 -6.60
CA VAL A 223 11.19 22.44 -6.83
C VAL A 223 10.99 23.94 -6.67
N SER A 224 9.94 24.52 -7.26
CA SER A 224 9.63 25.94 -7.09
C SER A 224 9.42 26.33 -5.63
N ILE A 225 8.70 25.50 -4.86
CA ILE A 225 8.46 25.73 -3.41
C ILE A 225 9.78 25.69 -2.63
N HIS A 226 10.68 24.75 -2.93
CA HIS A 226 11.99 24.65 -2.30
C HIS A 226 12.87 25.86 -2.63
N ASP A 227 12.95 26.25 -3.90
CA ASP A 227 13.82 27.33 -4.38
C ASP A 227 13.34 28.72 -3.92
N GLU A 228 12.02 28.88 -3.68
CA GLU A 228 11.46 30.10 -3.08
C GLU A 228 11.76 30.22 -1.58
N ASP A 229 11.72 29.11 -0.84
CA ASP A 229 11.89 29.07 0.62
C ASP A 229 12.32 27.65 1.07
N GLY A 230 13.61 27.42 1.20
CA GLY A 230 14.18 26.15 1.62
C GLY A 230 13.79 25.71 3.04
N ASP A 231 13.32 26.62 3.88
CA ASP A 231 12.79 26.28 5.23
C ASP A 231 11.42 25.59 5.13
N ARG A 232 10.70 25.81 4.04
CA ARG A 232 9.40 25.14 3.80
C ARG A 232 9.53 23.71 3.32
N LEU A 233 10.58 23.40 2.53
CA LEU A 233 10.89 22.10 1.99
C LEU A 233 12.40 22.00 1.77
N GLN A 234 13.10 21.12 2.49
CA GLN A 234 14.53 20.89 2.31
C GLN A 234 14.78 20.04 1.07
N GLU A 235 15.98 20.17 0.45
CA GLU A 235 16.36 19.40 -0.75
C GLU A 235 16.22 17.89 -0.55
N GLU A 236 16.67 17.40 0.60
CA GLU A 236 16.55 15.96 0.93
C GLU A 236 15.09 15.53 1.13
N GLU A 237 14.26 16.37 1.75
CA GLU A 237 12.81 16.13 1.87
C GLU A 237 12.14 16.08 0.50
N LEU A 238 12.52 16.96 -0.44
CA LEU A 238 12.01 16.97 -1.81
C LEU A 238 12.31 15.66 -2.54
N ILE A 239 13.56 15.20 -2.49
CA ILE A 239 13.99 13.95 -3.14
C ILE A 239 13.21 12.76 -2.54
N PHE A 240 13.18 12.62 -1.21
CA PHE A 240 12.48 11.51 -0.56
C PHE A 240 10.95 11.58 -0.69
N LEU A 241 10.39 12.78 -0.85
CA LEU A 241 8.99 12.95 -1.17
C LEU A 241 8.68 12.42 -2.58
N GLY A 242 9.52 12.75 -3.57
CA GLY A 242 9.44 12.20 -4.92
C GLY A 242 9.51 10.67 -4.92
N ILE A 243 10.50 10.09 -4.23
CA ILE A 243 10.62 8.63 -4.07
C ILE A 243 9.36 8.03 -3.45
N SER A 244 8.87 8.62 -2.35
CA SER A 244 7.70 8.09 -1.62
C SER A 244 6.45 8.11 -2.48
N LEU A 245 6.21 9.18 -3.24
CA LEU A 245 5.06 9.29 -4.14
C LEU A 245 5.15 8.31 -5.30
N LEU A 246 6.34 8.16 -5.86
CA LEU A 246 6.61 7.24 -6.96
C LEU A 246 6.34 5.79 -6.53
N VAL A 247 6.97 5.34 -5.43
CA VAL A 247 6.84 3.97 -4.90
C VAL A 247 5.41 3.68 -4.47
N ALA A 248 4.77 4.58 -3.73
CA ALA A 248 3.41 4.37 -3.23
C ALA A 248 2.34 4.47 -4.32
N GLY A 249 2.60 5.24 -5.39
CA GLY A 249 1.59 5.61 -6.38
C GLY A 249 1.26 4.50 -7.38
N HIS A 250 2.18 3.57 -7.66
CA HIS A 250 1.91 2.55 -8.68
C HIS A 250 1.71 1.14 -8.10
N GLU A 251 2.64 0.59 -7.33
CA GLU A 251 2.58 -0.82 -6.89
C GLU A 251 1.30 -1.17 -6.13
N THR A 252 0.77 -0.26 -5.34
CA THR A 252 -0.50 -0.49 -4.62
C THR A 252 -1.69 -0.55 -5.58
N THR A 253 -1.74 0.32 -6.58
CA THR A 253 -2.83 0.36 -7.58
C THR A 253 -2.72 -0.82 -8.55
N VAL A 254 -1.51 -1.22 -8.95
CA VAL A 254 -1.24 -2.45 -9.74
C VAL A 254 -1.89 -3.66 -9.07
N ASN A 255 -1.54 -3.88 -7.81
CA ASN A 255 -2.06 -5.02 -7.04
C ASN A 255 -3.57 -4.92 -6.83
N GLN A 256 -4.11 -3.71 -6.61
CA GLN A 256 -5.54 -3.53 -6.42
C GLN A 256 -6.34 -3.80 -7.71
N ILE A 257 -5.85 -3.40 -8.88
CA ILE A 257 -6.50 -3.73 -10.17
C ILE A 257 -6.56 -5.25 -10.32
N ALA A 258 -5.42 -5.94 -10.15
CA ALA A 258 -5.36 -7.40 -10.27
C ALA A 258 -6.29 -8.10 -9.27
N ASN A 259 -6.24 -7.73 -7.98
CA ASN A 259 -7.10 -8.29 -6.94
C ASN A 259 -8.59 -8.07 -7.26
N SER A 260 -8.94 -6.86 -7.71
CA SER A 260 -10.33 -6.52 -8.06
C SER A 260 -10.87 -7.35 -9.22
N VAL A 261 -10.05 -7.56 -10.25
CA VAL A 261 -10.42 -8.39 -11.42
C VAL A 261 -10.60 -9.84 -11.01
N VAL A 262 -9.69 -10.42 -10.21
CA VAL A 262 -9.86 -11.80 -9.70
C VAL A 262 -11.15 -11.90 -8.89
N ALA A 263 -11.39 -10.96 -7.96
CA ALA A 263 -12.60 -10.96 -7.13
C ALA A 263 -13.88 -10.94 -7.97
N LEU A 264 -13.93 -10.15 -9.04
CA LEU A 264 -15.08 -10.09 -9.94
C LEU A 264 -15.22 -11.36 -10.79
N LEU A 265 -14.12 -11.91 -11.32
CA LEU A 265 -14.17 -13.10 -12.14
C LEU A 265 -14.50 -14.38 -11.36
N THR A 266 -14.27 -14.40 -10.05
CA THR A 266 -14.65 -15.49 -9.14
C THR A 266 -16.04 -15.33 -8.53
N HIS A 267 -16.70 -14.16 -8.75
CA HIS A 267 -18.07 -13.86 -8.28
C HIS A 267 -18.95 -13.42 -9.46
N PRO A 268 -19.34 -14.37 -10.34
CA PRO A 268 -20.00 -14.05 -11.62
C PRO A 268 -21.33 -13.30 -11.45
N GLU A 269 -22.05 -13.49 -10.34
CA GLU A 269 -23.29 -12.78 -10.04
C GLU A 269 -23.03 -11.27 -9.81
N GLN A 270 -21.92 -10.90 -9.15
CA GLN A 270 -21.55 -9.51 -8.92
C GLN A 270 -20.99 -8.86 -10.21
N LEU A 271 -20.21 -9.62 -10.98
CA LEU A 271 -19.74 -9.18 -12.28
C LEU A 271 -20.90 -8.89 -13.23
N GLU A 272 -21.90 -9.75 -13.26
CA GLU A 272 -23.08 -9.56 -14.11
C GLU A 272 -23.95 -8.39 -13.65
N ARG A 273 -24.04 -8.11 -12.34
CA ARG A 273 -24.68 -6.90 -11.81
C ARG A 273 -23.97 -5.65 -12.30
N LEU A 274 -22.63 -5.62 -12.21
CA LEU A 274 -21.83 -4.46 -12.65
C LEU A 274 -21.92 -4.26 -14.17
N ARG A 275 -22.03 -5.32 -14.97
CA ARG A 275 -22.26 -5.24 -16.42
C ARG A 275 -23.63 -4.64 -16.77
N LYS A 276 -24.66 -4.99 -16.01
CA LYS A 276 -26.04 -4.48 -16.22
C LYS A 276 -26.23 -3.05 -15.75
N ASP A 277 -25.51 -2.67 -14.70
CA ASP A 277 -25.58 -1.35 -14.09
C ASP A 277 -24.14 -0.82 -13.86
N PRO A 278 -23.55 -0.19 -14.89
CA PRO A 278 -22.21 0.40 -14.78
C PRO A 278 -22.09 1.52 -13.74
N ASP A 279 -23.18 2.14 -13.31
CA ASP A 279 -23.18 3.18 -12.28
C ASP A 279 -22.77 2.63 -10.90
N LEU A 280 -22.87 1.31 -10.69
CA LEU A 280 -22.38 0.62 -9.51
C LEU A 280 -20.83 0.64 -9.38
N ILE A 281 -20.07 1.05 -10.40
CA ILE A 281 -18.60 1.00 -10.38
C ILE A 281 -17.99 1.70 -9.15
N ASN A 282 -18.62 2.80 -8.69
CA ASN A 282 -18.11 3.53 -7.54
C ASN A 282 -18.21 2.69 -6.26
N SER A 283 -19.37 2.12 -5.96
CA SER A 283 -19.58 1.28 -4.79
C SER A 283 -18.86 -0.07 -4.90
N ALA A 284 -18.79 -0.63 -6.12
CA ALA A 284 -18.03 -1.84 -6.39
C ALA A 284 -16.54 -1.66 -6.04
N VAL A 285 -15.91 -0.56 -6.45
CA VAL A 285 -14.51 -0.26 -6.14
C VAL A 285 -14.28 -0.14 -4.63
N GLU A 286 -15.18 0.54 -3.88
CA GLU A 286 -15.04 0.64 -2.42
C GLU A 286 -15.16 -0.74 -1.74
N GLU A 287 -16.06 -1.60 -2.21
CA GLU A 287 -16.24 -2.93 -1.63
C GLU A 287 -15.08 -3.88 -1.97
N LEU A 288 -14.55 -3.82 -3.19
CA LEU A 288 -13.36 -4.55 -3.61
C LEU A 288 -12.11 -4.10 -2.83
N LEU A 289 -11.97 -2.80 -2.57
CA LEU A 289 -10.93 -2.24 -1.69
C LEU A 289 -11.07 -2.74 -0.26
N ARG A 290 -12.30 -2.80 0.27
CA ARG A 290 -12.54 -3.32 1.62
C ARG A 290 -12.09 -4.77 1.75
N LEU A 291 -12.53 -5.64 0.84
CA LEU A 291 -12.30 -7.07 0.93
C LEU A 291 -10.88 -7.48 0.58
N HIS A 292 -10.28 -6.85 -0.42
CA HIS A 292 -8.99 -7.27 -0.99
C HIS A 292 -8.02 -6.09 -1.10
N PRO A 293 -7.72 -5.39 0.03
CA PRO A 293 -6.77 -4.28 0.00
C PRO A 293 -5.39 -4.77 -0.48
N PRO A 294 -4.57 -3.88 -1.10
CA PRO A 294 -3.27 -4.24 -1.63
C PRO A 294 -2.22 -4.50 -0.55
N GLY A 295 -2.54 -4.23 0.72
CA GLY A 295 -1.72 -4.51 1.89
C GLY A 295 -2.58 -5.06 3.03
N ASN A 296 -2.08 -6.09 3.72
CA ASN A 296 -2.79 -6.66 4.87
C ASN A 296 -2.71 -5.74 6.08
N GLU A 297 -1.56 -5.10 6.30
CA GLU A 297 -1.28 -4.25 7.45
C GLU A 297 -1.00 -2.81 7.04
N ALA A 298 -1.32 -1.89 7.96
CA ALA A 298 -0.78 -0.55 7.90
C ALA A 298 0.71 -0.54 8.27
N LEU A 299 1.38 0.57 8.00
CA LEU A 299 2.77 0.78 8.40
C LEU A 299 2.92 0.68 9.92
N LEU A 300 3.98 -0.03 10.36
CA LEU A 300 4.35 -0.24 11.77
C LEU A 300 4.37 1.08 12.55
N ARG A 301 3.92 1.04 13.81
CA ARG A 301 3.97 2.18 14.75
C ARG A 301 4.67 1.78 16.03
N ILE A 302 5.19 2.77 16.76
CA ILE A 302 5.78 2.59 18.09
C ILE A 302 4.93 3.33 19.12
N THR A 303 4.59 2.68 20.22
CA THR A 303 3.87 3.32 21.34
C THR A 303 4.80 4.29 22.09
N LEU A 304 4.33 5.51 22.33
CA LEU A 304 5.08 6.53 23.06
C LEU A 304 4.88 6.46 24.60
N GLU A 305 3.85 5.75 25.03
CA GLU A 305 3.53 5.44 26.43
C GLU A 305 2.79 4.11 26.51
N ASP A 306 2.50 3.62 27.71
CA ASP A 306 1.66 2.43 27.90
C ASP A 306 0.24 2.71 27.43
N VAL A 307 -0.34 1.80 26.64
CA VAL A 307 -1.69 1.95 26.04
C VAL A 307 -2.53 0.71 26.29
N GLU A 308 -3.73 0.88 26.82
CA GLU A 308 -4.73 -0.19 26.92
C GLU A 308 -5.45 -0.32 25.56
N LEU A 309 -5.30 -1.47 24.89
CA LEU A 309 -5.91 -1.72 23.58
C LEU A 309 -6.05 -3.23 23.33
N GLY A 310 -7.16 -3.65 22.72
CA GLY A 310 -7.39 -5.07 22.45
C GLY A 310 -7.51 -5.93 23.71
N GLY A 311 -7.78 -5.34 24.86
CA GLY A 311 -7.88 -6.03 26.15
C GLY A 311 -6.56 -6.29 26.87
N VAL A 312 -5.45 -5.72 26.35
CA VAL A 312 -4.12 -5.85 26.95
C VAL A 312 -3.46 -4.49 27.12
N THR A 313 -2.51 -4.39 28.05
CA THR A 313 -1.61 -3.24 28.16
C THR A 313 -0.46 -3.43 27.15
N ILE A 314 -0.36 -2.56 26.16
CA ILE A 314 0.75 -2.47 25.23
C ILE A 314 1.78 -1.51 25.82
N PRO A 315 2.98 -1.98 26.24
CA PRO A 315 3.97 -1.14 26.88
C PRO A 315 4.55 -0.07 25.94
N LYS A 316 5.02 1.02 26.51
CA LYS A 316 5.82 2.04 25.82
C LYS A 316 6.98 1.39 25.05
N GLY A 317 7.25 1.89 23.83
CA GLY A 317 8.32 1.39 22.96
C GLY A 317 7.97 0.12 22.20
N SER A 318 6.75 -0.41 22.37
CA SER A 318 6.29 -1.59 21.64
C SER A 318 5.98 -1.26 20.18
N ALA A 319 6.33 -2.20 19.29
CA ALA A 319 5.84 -2.16 17.90
C ALA A 319 4.38 -2.61 17.83
N VAL A 320 3.60 -1.92 17.00
CA VAL A 320 2.20 -2.23 16.73
C VAL A 320 1.98 -2.30 15.22
N LEU A 321 1.34 -3.39 14.78
CA LEU A 321 0.93 -3.66 13.40
C LEU A 321 -0.60 -3.63 13.31
N PRO A 322 -1.23 -2.55 12.84
CA PRO A 322 -2.68 -2.53 12.62
C PRO A 322 -3.01 -3.33 11.35
N SER A 323 -3.77 -4.44 11.48
CA SER A 323 -4.19 -5.24 10.33
C SER A 323 -5.42 -4.65 9.65
N LEU A 324 -5.20 -4.04 8.48
CA LEU A 324 -6.27 -3.41 7.68
C LEU A 324 -7.22 -4.47 7.12
N SER A 325 -6.67 -5.58 6.61
CA SER A 325 -7.46 -6.66 6.01
C SER A 325 -8.32 -7.39 7.05
N ALA A 326 -7.80 -7.61 8.28
CA ALA A 326 -8.57 -8.21 9.36
C ALA A 326 -9.68 -7.28 9.85
N ALA A 327 -9.37 -6.00 10.05
CA ALA A 327 -10.34 -4.99 10.49
C ALA A 327 -11.46 -4.76 9.47
N ASN A 328 -11.15 -4.80 8.17
CA ASN A 328 -12.13 -4.68 7.10
C ASN A 328 -13.11 -5.87 7.02
N ARG A 329 -12.87 -6.94 7.79
CA ARG A 329 -13.72 -8.13 7.89
C ARG A 329 -14.25 -8.34 9.31
N ASP A 330 -14.24 -7.30 10.14
CA ASP A 330 -14.77 -7.40 11.51
C ASP A 330 -16.30 -7.44 11.50
N VAL A 331 -16.86 -8.54 12.01
CA VAL A 331 -18.33 -8.74 12.12
C VAL A 331 -19.02 -7.72 13.03
N ARG A 332 -18.25 -7.04 13.91
CA ARG A 332 -18.73 -5.96 14.77
C ARG A 332 -19.01 -4.68 13.99
N GLN A 333 -18.35 -4.53 12.84
CA GLN A 333 -18.45 -3.35 11.95
C GLN A 333 -19.29 -3.66 10.71
N TYR A 334 -19.19 -4.87 10.16
CA TYR A 334 -19.82 -5.22 8.89
C TYR A 334 -20.70 -6.44 9.02
N GLU A 335 -21.92 -6.34 8.55
CA GLU A 335 -22.78 -7.52 8.36
C GLU A 335 -22.26 -8.33 7.17
N ASN A 336 -22.19 -9.68 7.31
CA ASN A 336 -21.66 -10.57 6.28
C ASN A 336 -20.32 -10.07 5.68
N PRO A 337 -19.26 -9.90 6.52
CA PRO A 337 -18.06 -9.17 6.14
C PRO A 337 -17.25 -9.83 5.01
N ASP A 338 -17.45 -11.12 4.76
CA ASP A 338 -16.72 -11.87 3.73
C ASP A 338 -17.44 -11.87 2.37
N SER A 339 -18.66 -11.34 2.29
CA SER A 339 -19.41 -11.25 1.04
C SER A 339 -19.12 -9.93 0.32
N ILE A 340 -19.06 -9.97 -1.01
CA ILE A 340 -19.05 -8.77 -1.86
C ILE A 340 -20.48 -8.22 -1.91
N ASP A 341 -20.68 -7.00 -1.44
CA ASP A 341 -21.97 -6.31 -1.41
C ASP A 341 -21.83 -4.85 -1.88
N PHE A 342 -22.20 -4.59 -3.13
CA PHE A 342 -22.15 -3.24 -3.73
C PHE A 342 -23.20 -2.28 -3.17
N ASP A 343 -24.22 -2.81 -2.47
CA ASP A 343 -25.29 -2.01 -1.85
C ASP A 343 -25.02 -1.70 -0.38
N ARG A 344 -23.81 -2.02 0.14
CA ARG A 344 -23.44 -1.77 1.52
C ARG A 344 -23.62 -0.29 1.87
N PRO A 345 -24.53 0.07 2.82
CA PRO A 345 -24.96 1.45 3.04
C PRO A 345 -23.86 2.35 3.61
N ALA A 346 -22.89 1.78 4.31
CA ALA A 346 -21.69 2.45 4.80
C ALA A 346 -20.51 1.49 4.67
N ASN A 347 -19.43 1.97 4.05
CA ASN A 347 -18.23 1.18 3.81
C ASN A 347 -16.97 1.91 4.30
N PRO A 348 -16.81 2.16 5.62
CA PRO A 348 -15.70 2.91 6.19
C PRO A 348 -14.43 2.05 6.29
N HIS A 349 -13.97 1.48 5.18
CA HIS A 349 -12.83 0.56 5.15
C HIS A 349 -11.47 1.26 5.33
N PHE A 350 -10.47 0.47 5.72
CA PHE A 350 -9.10 0.94 5.95
C PHE A 350 -8.13 0.71 4.79
N ALA A 351 -8.58 0.36 3.59
CA ALA A 351 -7.67 0.16 2.44
C ALA A 351 -6.77 1.38 2.15
N PHE A 352 -7.24 2.58 2.49
CA PHE A 352 -6.48 3.83 2.42
C PHE A 352 -5.97 4.29 3.79
N SER A 353 -5.86 3.40 4.78
CA SER A 353 -5.51 3.74 6.17
C SER A 353 -6.55 4.68 6.83
N HIS A 354 -6.19 5.34 7.93
CA HIS A 354 -7.05 6.27 8.66
C HIS A 354 -6.20 7.33 9.39
N GLY A 355 -6.83 8.44 9.84
CA GLY A 355 -6.18 9.48 10.62
C GLY A 355 -5.15 10.28 9.82
N THR A 356 -4.07 10.68 10.48
CA THR A 356 -3.04 11.58 9.95
C THR A 356 -2.39 11.05 8.67
N HIS A 357 -2.19 9.74 8.57
CA HIS A 357 -1.59 9.05 7.43
C HIS A 357 -2.63 8.47 6.44
N TYR A 358 -3.86 8.98 6.43
CA TYR A 358 -4.82 8.62 5.38
C TYR A 358 -4.20 8.85 4.00
N CYS A 359 -4.36 7.90 3.07
CA CYS A 359 -3.70 7.92 1.76
C CYS A 359 -3.98 9.21 0.99
N ILE A 360 -2.92 9.93 0.65
CA ILE A 360 -3.01 11.19 -0.10
C ILE A 360 -3.49 10.96 -1.54
N GLY A 361 -3.10 9.83 -2.15
CA GLY A 361 -3.46 9.42 -3.52
C GLY A 361 -4.82 8.72 -3.62
N SER A 362 -5.60 8.61 -2.52
CA SER A 362 -6.85 7.84 -2.49
C SER A 362 -7.87 8.24 -3.57
N GLY A 363 -7.94 9.53 -3.91
CA GLY A 363 -8.80 10.01 -4.99
C GLY A 363 -8.33 9.57 -6.37
N LEU A 364 -7.02 9.62 -6.62
CA LEU A 364 -6.40 9.18 -7.88
C LEU A 364 -6.55 7.67 -8.06
N ALA A 365 -6.20 6.88 -7.03
CA ALA A 365 -6.35 5.43 -7.06
C ALA A 365 -7.80 5.00 -7.36
N ARG A 366 -8.80 5.65 -6.75
CA ARG A 366 -10.21 5.40 -7.08
C ARG A 366 -10.53 5.69 -8.54
N ALA A 367 -10.03 6.80 -9.08
CA ALA A 367 -10.26 7.15 -10.48
C ALA A 367 -9.64 6.10 -11.42
N GLU A 368 -8.41 5.66 -11.16
CA GLU A 368 -7.75 4.60 -11.92
C GLU A 368 -8.51 3.28 -11.85
N LEU A 369 -8.91 2.84 -10.65
CA LEU A 369 -9.67 1.59 -10.44
C LEU A 369 -11.02 1.62 -11.15
N GLN A 370 -11.78 2.72 -11.01
CA GLN A 370 -13.08 2.88 -11.65
C GLN A 370 -12.97 2.80 -13.17
N ILE A 371 -11.99 3.49 -13.74
CA ILE A 371 -11.79 3.55 -15.19
C ILE A 371 -11.25 2.20 -15.69
N ALA A 372 -10.20 1.67 -15.08
CA ALA A 372 -9.58 0.42 -15.52
C ALA A 372 -10.56 -0.76 -15.47
N ILE A 373 -11.27 -0.93 -14.34
CA ILE A 373 -12.20 -2.05 -14.15
C ILE A 373 -13.44 -1.86 -15.04
N GLY A 374 -14.02 -0.68 -15.07
CA GLY A 374 -15.20 -0.38 -15.89
C GLY A 374 -14.94 -0.62 -17.37
N SER A 375 -13.87 -0.03 -17.92
CA SER A 375 -13.50 -0.18 -19.35
C SER A 375 -13.10 -1.62 -19.70
N LEU A 376 -12.41 -2.33 -18.80
CA LEU A 376 -12.04 -3.74 -19.02
C LEU A 376 -13.27 -4.63 -19.17
N ILE A 377 -14.25 -4.48 -18.27
CA ILE A 377 -15.49 -5.28 -18.27
C ILE A 377 -16.36 -4.96 -19.49
N GLU A 378 -16.43 -3.71 -19.88
CA GLU A 378 -17.15 -3.24 -21.06
C GLU A 378 -16.51 -3.77 -22.34
N ARG A 379 -15.17 -3.64 -22.46
CA ARG A 379 -14.42 -4.05 -23.66
C ARG A 379 -14.41 -5.56 -23.88
N PHE A 380 -14.34 -6.35 -22.79
CA PHE A 380 -14.27 -7.81 -22.84
C PHE A 380 -15.44 -8.47 -22.07
N PRO A 381 -16.64 -8.50 -22.65
CA PRO A 381 -17.83 -8.98 -21.94
C PRO A 381 -17.82 -10.49 -21.62
N THR A 382 -16.91 -11.25 -22.24
CA THR A 382 -16.71 -12.70 -21.98
C THR A 382 -15.44 -12.99 -21.19
N LEU A 383 -14.81 -11.95 -20.59
CA LEU A 383 -13.60 -12.07 -19.80
C LEU A 383 -13.77 -13.10 -18.66
N ARG A 384 -12.81 -14.01 -18.55
CA ARG A 384 -12.74 -15.05 -17.51
C ARG A 384 -11.30 -15.41 -17.19
N LEU A 385 -11.06 -16.04 -16.06
CA LEU A 385 -9.77 -16.62 -15.73
C LEU A 385 -9.43 -17.75 -16.73
N ALA A 386 -8.18 -17.81 -17.16
CA ALA A 386 -7.66 -18.90 -18.00
C ALA A 386 -7.09 -20.06 -17.15
N VAL A 387 -6.97 -19.87 -15.83
CA VAL A 387 -6.50 -20.86 -14.86
C VAL A 387 -7.48 -20.92 -13.67
N ALA A 388 -7.40 -21.95 -12.85
CA ALA A 388 -8.19 -22.03 -11.62
C ALA A 388 -7.69 -21.00 -10.58
N GLU A 389 -8.58 -20.51 -9.70
CA GLU A 389 -8.22 -19.50 -8.70
C GLU A 389 -7.12 -19.99 -7.77
N ASP A 390 -7.10 -21.26 -7.42
CA ASP A 390 -6.10 -21.87 -6.54
C ASP A 390 -4.72 -22.06 -7.21
N GLU A 391 -4.62 -21.83 -8.51
CA GLU A 391 -3.35 -21.74 -9.23
C GLU A 391 -2.73 -20.35 -9.18
N LEU A 392 -3.52 -19.30 -8.86
CA LEU A 392 -3.03 -17.94 -8.74
C LEU A 392 -2.09 -17.80 -7.52
N ARG A 393 -0.92 -17.22 -7.74
CA ARG A 393 0.12 -17.06 -6.71
C ARG A 393 0.33 -15.60 -6.36
N ARG A 394 0.59 -15.36 -5.09
CA ARG A 394 1.02 -14.04 -4.58
C ARG A 394 2.53 -14.01 -4.46
N PRO A 395 3.20 -12.87 -4.77
CA PRO A 395 4.61 -12.71 -4.49
C PRO A 395 4.87 -12.84 -2.99
N GLU A 396 5.84 -13.65 -2.60
CA GLU A 396 6.25 -13.79 -1.21
C GLU A 396 7.22 -12.68 -0.81
N GLY A 397 7.28 -12.36 0.48
CA GLY A 397 8.24 -11.42 1.03
C GLY A 397 8.09 -9.98 0.55
N MET A 398 6.87 -9.55 0.24
CA MET A 398 6.52 -8.20 -0.16
C MET A 398 5.61 -7.52 0.87
N LEU A 399 5.73 -6.20 0.98
CA LEU A 399 4.86 -5.38 1.85
C LEU A 399 3.44 -5.23 1.26
N VAL A 400 3.33 -5.24 -0.07
CA VAL A 400 2.06 -5.17 -0.80
C VAL A 400 1.73 -6.54 -1.39
N HIS A 401 0.45 -6.87 -1.43
CA HIS A 401 -0.06 -8.19 -1.79
C HIS A 401 -0.99 -8.11 -2.99
N GLY A 402 -0.57 -8.70 -4.09
CA GLY A 402 -1.35 -8.86 -5.32
C GLY A 402 -1.15 -10.23 -5.92
N ILE A 403 -1.62 -10.40 -7.12
CA ILE A 403 -1.44 -11.61 -7.93
C ILE A 403 -0.22 -11.41 -8.84
N ALA A 404 0.73 -12.36 -8.80
CA ALA A 404 1.99 -12.25 -9.56
C ALA A 404 1.78 -12.30 -11.09
N SER A 405 0.81 -13.11 -11.53
CA SER A 405 0.42 -13.28 -12.93
C SER A 405 -1.07 -13.60 -12.97
N LEU A 406 -1.82 -12.95 -13.85
CA LEU A 406 -3.27 -13.10 -13.99
C LEU A 406 -3.64 -13.46 -15.44
N PRO A 407 -3.52 -14.74 -15.81
CA PRO A 407 -3.90 -15.21 -17.14
C PRO A 407 -5.42 -15.13 -17.34
N VAL A 408 -5.85 -14.40 -18.36
CA VAL A 408 -7.25 -14.22 -18.72
C VAL A 408 -7.49 -14.54 -20.18
N THR A 409 -8.75 -14.81 -20.49
CA THR A 409 -9.24 -15.05 -21.86
C THR A 409 -10.65 -14.47 -22.01
N TRP A 410 -11.09 -14.16 -23.24
CA TRP A 410 -12.40 -13.57 -23.56
C TRP A 410 -12.96 -14.06 -24.88
#